data_fa3b644164086917e48066adb2efdea6
#
_entry.id   fa3b644164086917e48066adb2efdea6
#
_cell.length_a   1.000
_cell.length_b   1.000
_cell.length_c   1.000
_cell.angle_alpha   90.00
_cell.angle_beta   90.00
_cell.angle_gamma   90.00
#
_symmetry.space_group_name_H-M   'P 1'
#
loop_
_entity.id
_entity.type
_entity.pdbx_description
1 polymer ?
#
loop_
_entity_poly.entity_id
_entity_poly.type
_entity_poly.pdbx_seq_one_letter_code
_entity_poly.pdbx_strand_id
1 'polypeptide(L)'
;MISFFAATHLGAIVSALNGWWTETEIRHALELTDPSLVVGDSRRLARAGSLLDNFQVIDFDQNPLFFENSGNEPEYPDLNEDDPALILFTSGTTGKSKGALLSHRSLVGFVDGTIHNAYEKKLIALTLLDIDIASLPNDQEVILATSPLFHISGLPAGVLMNMANGAKLIFRKGRFDPSDVLRLIEEEKVTNWVAIGDMGPRVMMHPEFLSRDTSSLTRVSSGGAHLSKHMQDLIGKYFPQAAHSIGQGYGSSESCGVITSIGGQDFKDNPDSAGSPCLGYEVEIRDSDDNPLGEGEEGEIHVRSAYSMLRYWGNETATAETIKQGRWLAMGDIGKIIDGKLYINSRARDMIIRSGENIYPVEIEHRLESHPFIHEAAVVGVDDDEKGQIPKAIIVLNDNGQFEVDTFLEWCSETLASYKVPEIWEHRTSALPRTASGKVIKGALTGDREVSSFDD
;
A
#
# COMPACT_ATOMS: atom_id res chain seq x y z
N MET A 1 10.24 5.94 16.09
CA MET A 1 9.47 7.20 16.12
C MET A 1 10.27 8.35 16.75
N ILE A 2 10.83 8.21 17.94
CA ILE A 2 11.61 9.28 18.59
C ILE A 2 12.69 9.82 17.64
N SER A 3 13.50 8.96 17.01
CA SER A 3 14.54 9.36 16.06
C SER A 3 13.98 10.09 14.83
N PHE A 4 12.78 9.70 14.35
CA PHE A 4 12.11 10.39 13.25
C PHE A 4 11.77 11.84 13.64
N PHE A 5 11.06 12.03 14.76
CA PHE A 5 10.69 13.37 15.20
C PHE A 5 11.92 14.21 15.57
N ALA A 6 12.92 13.64 16.22
CA ALA A 6 14.15 14.37 16.55
C ALA A 6 14.87 14.84 15.27
N ALA A 7 15.02 13.97 14.27
CA ALA A 7 15.69 14.33 13.02
C ALA A 7 14.90 15.40 12.24
N THR A 8 13.60 15.23 12.06
CA THR A 8 12.78 16.21 11.33
C THR A 8 12.67 17.55 12.05
N HIS A 9 12.69 17.56 13.39
CA HIS A 9 12.69 18.78 14.18
C HIS A 9 14.00 19.58 14.06
N LEU A 10 15.11 18.86 13.82
CA LEU A 10 16.42 19.45 13.55
C LEU A 10 16.63 19.79 12.05
N GLY A 11 15.61 19.66 11.21
CA GLY A 11 15.70 19.92 9.77
C GLY A 11 16.47 18.85 8.99
N ALA A 12 16.74 17.70 9.60
CA ALA A 12 17.39 16.60 8.90
C ALA A 12 16.37 15.79 8.08
N ILE A 13 16.82 15.31 6.93
CA ILE A 13 16.02 14.42 6.07
C ILE A 13 16.14 12.98 6.58
N VAL A 14 15.02 12.38 6.95
CA VAL A 14 14.99 10.97 7.35
C VAL A 14 14.94 10.08 6.12
N SER A 15 15.88 9.15 6.00
CA SER A 15 15.87 8.09 5.00
C SER A 15 15.40 6.79 5.65
N ALA A 16 14.18 6.34 5.34
CA ALA A 16 13.56 5.19 5.97
C ALA A 16 13.94 3.90 5.23
N LEU A 17 14.91 3.14 5.76
CA LEU A 17 15.40 1.90 5.15
C LEU A 17 14.50 0.70 5.51
N ASN A 18 14.30 -0.17 4.53
CA ASN A 18 13.61 -1.45 4.74
C ASN A 18 14.50 -2.39 5.55
N GLY A 19 14.07 -2.73 6.76
CA GLY A 19 14.81 -3.61 7.67
C GLY A 19 14.96 -5.07 7.21
N TRP A 20 14.38 -5.45 6.08
CA TRP A 20 14.49 -6.79 5.47
C TRP A 20 15.36 -6.81 4.20
N TRP A 21 15.85 -5.67 3.76
CA TRP A 21 16.72 -5.57 2.61
C TRP A 21 17.99 -6.43 2.72
N THR A 22 18.44 -6.90 1.55
CA THR A 22 19.74 -7.55 1.38
C THR A 22 20.87 -6.52 1.50
N GLU A 23 22.09 -6.99 1.67
CA GLU A 23 23.27 -6.12 1.70
C GLU A 23 23.36 -5.23 0.45
N THR A 24 23.06 -5.77 -0.73
CA THR A 24 23.09 -5.02 -2.00
C THR A 24 22.07 -3.88 -2.02
N GLU A 25 20.87 -4.11 -1.51
CA GLU A 25 19.83 -3.09 -1.44
C GLU A 25 20.15 -2.01 -0.39
N ILE A 26 20.71 -2.42 0.76
CA ILE A 26 21.17 -1.48 1.80
C ILE A 26 22.32 -0.63 1.24
N ARG A 27 23.29 -1.24 0.56
CA ARG A 27 24.39 -0.53 -0.11
C ARG A 27 23.87 0.54 -1.07
N HIS A 28 22.94 0.16 -1.95
CA HIS A 28 22.34 1.09 -2.90
C HIS A 28 21.68 2.30 -2.20
N ALA A 29 20.95 2.06 -1.12
CA ALA A 29 20.27 3.12 -0.39
C ALA A 29 21.27 4.05 0.34
N LEU A 30 22.32 3.50 0.95
CA LEU A 30 23.37 4.27 1.62
C LEU A 30 24.18 5.10 0.62
N GLU A 31 24.55 4.52 -0.54
CA GLU A 31 25.24 5.24 -1.61
C GLU A 31 24.40 6.36 -2.21
N LEU A 32 23.07 6.13 -2.36
CA LEU A 32 22.15 7.12 -2.90
C LEU A 32 21.92 8.29 -1.94
N THR A 33 21.82 8.03 -0.64
CA THR A 33 21.41 9.06 0.35
C THR A 33 22.58 9.66 1.12
N ASP A 34 23.75 9.01 1.15
CA ASP A 34 24.97 9.41 1.86
C ASP A 34 24.66 9.99 3.26
N PRO A 35 24.08 9.21 4.18
CA PRO A 35 23.58 9.74 5.44
C PRO A 35 24.72 10.12 6.40
N SER A 36 24.59 11.25 7.08
CA SER A 36 25.54 11.65 8.14
C SER A 36 25.46 10.76 9.39
N LEU A 37 24.31 10.12 9.62
CA LEU A 37 24.05 9.28 10.78
C LEU A 37 23.13 8.13 10.42
N VAL A 38 23.50 6.91 10.85
CA VAL A 38 22.64 5.72 10.75
C VAL A 38 22.17 5.32 12.15
N VAL A 39 20.87 5.15 12.31
CA VAL A 39 20.23 4.76 13.58
C VAL A 39 19.49 3.44 13.39
N GLY A 40 19.75 2.46 14.25
CA GLY A 40 19.07 1.17 14.12
C GLY A 40 19.14 0.33 15.40
N ASP A 41 18.47 -0.83 15.37
CA ASP A 41 18.69 -1.90 16.34
C ASP A 41 19.88 -2.76 15.95
N SER A 42 20.47 -3.46 16.94
CA SER A 42 21.66 -4.31 16.73
C SER A 42 21.49 -5.32 15.59
N ARG A 43 20.29 -5.92 15.44
CA ARG A 43 20.03 -6.93 14.41
C ARG A 43 20.06 -6.35 13.00
N ARG A 44 19.48 -5.15 12.81
CA ARG A 44 19.42 -4.48 11.49
C ARG A 44 20.77 -3.89 11.12
N LEU A 45 21.47 -3.30 12.10
CA LEU A 45 22.84 -2.81 11.90
C LEU A 45 23.83 -3.94 11.55
N ALA A 46 23.70 -5.10 12.22
CA ALA A 46 24.53 -6.28 11.91
C ALA A 46 24.31 -6.79 10.46
N ARG A 47 23.10 -6.63 9.90
CA ARG A 47 22.82 -6.98 8.50
C ARG A 47 23.54 -6.06 7.50
N ALA A 48 23.68 -4.79 7.83
CA ALA A 48 24.44 -3.85 7.01
C ALA A 48 25.97 -4.07 7.14
N GLY A 49 26.42 -4.60 8.29
CA GLY A 49 27.80 -5.02 8.52
C GLY A 49 28.83 -3.94 8.16
N SER A 50 29.85 -4.31 7.36
CA SER A 50 30.93 -3.42 6.95
C SER A 50 30.52 -2.24 6.07
N LEU A 51 29.27 -2.23 5.56
CA LEU A 51 28.75 -1.06 4.85
C LEU A 51 28.69 0.19 5.74
N LEU A 52 28.65 0.00 7.06
CA LEU A 52 28.52 1.08 8.04
C LEU A 52 29.86 1.64 8.53
N ASP A 53 31.01 1.06 8.13
CA ASP A 53 32.35 1.42 8.66
C ASP A 53 32.71 2.89 8.47
N ASN A 54 32.13 3.55 7.46
CA ASN A 54 32.37 4.97 7.15
C ASN A 54 31.28 5.92 7.65
N PHE A 55 30.25 5.42 8.37
CA PHE A 55 29.15 6.22 8.87
C PHE A 55 29.19 6.37 10.39
N GLN A 56 28.64 7.46 10.90
CA GLN A 56 28.29 7.51 12.31
C GLN A 56 27.09 6.59 12.56
N VAL A 57 27.18 5.74 13.58
CA VAL A 57 26.15 4.73 13.86
C VAL A 57 25.69 4.85 15.31
N ILE A 58 24.37 4.83 15.51
CA ILE A 58 23.75 4.67 16.82
C ILE A 58 22.98 3.38 16.85
N ASP A 59 23.46 2.44 17.67
CA ASP A 59 22.73 1.23 18.02
C ASP A 59 21.96 1.48 19.33
N PHE A 60 20.62 1.60 19.22
CA PHE A 60 19.80 1.93 20.38
C PHE A 60 19.58 0.74 21.33
N ASP A 61 19.88 -0.51 20.92
CA ASP A 61 19.88 -1.65 21.83
C ASP A 61 21.13 -1.66 22.73
N GLN A 62 22.25 -1.12 22.23
CA GLN A 62 23.51 -1.01 22.97
C GLN A 62 23.66 0.33 23.69
N ASN A 63 22.83 1.31 23.36
CA ASN A 63 22.94 2.67 23.88
C ASN A 63 21.59 3.13 24.47
N PRO A 64 21.17 2.56 25.62
CA PRO A 64 19.88 2.86 26.25
C PRO A 64 19.76 4.34 26.67
N LEU A 65 20.90 5.02 26.91
CA LEU A 65 20.95 6.45 27.27
C LEU A 65 20.69 7.38 26.08
N PHE A 66 20.62 6.86 24.85
CA PHE A 66 20.33 7.65 23.66
C PHE A 66 19.03 8.45 23.76
N PHE A 67 18.08 7.97 24.54
CA PHE A 67 16.78 8.62 24.76
C PHE A 67 16.74 9.45 26.06
N GLU A 68 17.83 9.55 26.79
CA GLU A 68 17.89 10.40 27.97
C GLU A 68 18.11 11.86 27.59
N ASN A 69 17.39 12.74 28.26
CA ASN A 69 17.57 14.19 28.08
C ASN A 69 18.95 14.61 28.59
N SER A 70 19.80 15.15 27.72
CA SER A 70 21.11 15.69 28.06
C SER A 70 21.04 17.00 28.89
N GLY A 71 19.85 17.56 29.04
CA GLY A 71 19.62 18.85 29.71
C GLY A 71 19.95 20.10 28.86
N ASN A 72 20.48 19.90 27.64
CA ASN A 72 20.72 20.97 26.70
C ASN A 72 19.58 21.02 25.69
N GLU A 73 18.93 22.16 25.55
CA GLU A 73 18.02 22.39 24.43
C GLU A 73 18.84 22.66 23.16
N PRO A 74 18.58 21.91 22.05
CA PRO A 74 19.24 22.19 20.78
C PRO A 74 18.74 23.51 20.21
N GLU A 75 19.57 24.20 19.43
CA GLU A 75 19.10 25.27 18.55
C GLU A 75 18.27 24.61 17.42
N TYR A 76 17.01 25.01 17.32
CA TYR A 76 16.13 24.56 16.25
C TYR A 76 16.28 25.47 15.03
N PRO A 77 16.45 24.93 13.83
CA PRO A 77 16.45 25.71 12.61
C PRO A 77 15.08 26.33 12.34
N ASP A 78 15.06 27.43 11.60
CA ASP A 78 13.83 27.98 11.05
C ASP A 78 13.43 27.16 9.83
N LEU A 79 12.43 26.28 10.00
CA LEU A 79 11.99 25.34 8.98
C LEU A 79 10.83 25.92 8.18
N ASN A 80 10.91 25.75 6.86
CA ASN A 80 9.79 26.03 5.96
C ASN A 80 9.01 24.74 5.67
N GLU A 81 7.74 24.90 5.36
CA GLU A 81 6.87 23.75 5.06
C GLU A 81 7.31 22.97 3.81
N ASP A 82 8.02 23.62 2.87
CA ASP A 82 8.56 23.00 1.67
C ASP A 82 9.95 22.39 1.85
N ASP A 83 10.54 22.51 3.04
CA ASP A 83 11.83 21.88 3.32
C ASP A 83 11.69 20.35 3.30
N PRO A 84 12.69 19.63 2.78
CA PRO A 84 12.71 18.17 2.74
C PRO A 84 12.66 17.56 4.15
N ALA A 85 11.88 16.49 4.32
CA ALA A 85 11.70 15.84 5.63
C ALA A 85 11.92 14.31 5.60
N LEU A 86 11.49 13.64 4.53
CA LEU A 86 11.46 12.19 4.50
C LEU A 86 11.76 11.66 3.10
N ILE A 87 12.61 10.62 3.01
CA ILE A 87 12.78 9.80 1.81
C ILE A 87 12.15 8.44 2.06
N LEU A 88 11.18 8.06 1.23
CA LEU A 88 10.60 6.72 1.19
C LEU A 88 11.04 6.02 -0.09
N PHE A 89 11.57 4.81 0.06
CA PHE A 89 12.00 4.03 -1.10
C PHE A 89 10.83 3.29 -1.73
N THR A 90 10.75 3.38 -3.07
CA THR A 90 9.76 2.70 -3.89
C THR A 90 10.43 1.63 -4.74
N SER A 91 9.70 0.55 -5.05
CA SER A 91 10.20 -0.48 -5.97
C SER A 91 10.27 0.08 -7.39
N GLY A 92 11.47 0.45 -7.82
CA GLY A 92 11.69 0.93 -9.18
C GLY A 92 11.36 -0.14 -10.23
N THR A 93 10.92 0.30 -11.42
CA THR A 93 10.72 -0.56 -12.60
C THR A 93 12.01 -1.18 -13.13
N THR A 94 13.15 -0.55 -12.84
CA THR A 94 14.51 -0.95 -13.27
C THR A 94 15.22 -1.90 -12.29
N GLY A 95 14.52 -2.39 -11.26
CA GLY A 95 15.10 -3.29 -10.25
C GLY A 95 15.78 -2.58 -9.07
N LYS A 96 16.22 -1.33 -9.21
CA LYS A 96 16.75 -0.53 -8.10
C LYS A 96 15.67 0.37 -7.52
N SER A 97 15.58 0.43 -6.18
CA SER A 97 14.62 1.29 -5.51
C SER A 97 14.96 2.77 -5.73
N LYS A 98 13.90 3.61 -5.89
CA LYS A 98 14.03 5.07 -5.99
C LYS A 98 13.59 5.69 -4.67
N GLY A 99 14.23 6.78 -4.25
CA GLY A 99 13.87 7.53 -3.05
C GLY A 99 12.91 8.67 -3.36
N ALA A 100 11.62 8.55 -3.05
CA ALA A 100 10.65 9.64 -3.14
C ALA A 100 10.88 10.62 -1.99
N LEU A 101 11.25 11.88 -2.30
CA LEU A 101 11.52 12.92 -1.33
C LEU A 101 10.25 13.69 -0.99
N LEU A 102 9.84 13.63 0.26
CA LEU A 102 8.67 14.30 0.81
C LEU A 102 9.10 15.50 1.66
N SER A 103 8.35 16.59 1.58
CA SER A 103 8.54 17.80 2.42
C SER A 103 7.75 17.69 3.73
N HIS A 104 7.97 18.65 4.64
CA HIS A 104 7.11 18.86 5.81
C HIS A 104 5.66 19.12 5.39
N ARG A 105 5.42 19.95 4.36
CA ARG A 105 4.08 20.16 3.76
C ARG A 105 3.45 18.85 3.31
N SER A 106 4.22 17.96 2.66
CA SER A 106 3.71 16.67 2.21
C SER A 106 3.14 15.87 3.38
N LEU A 107 3.90 15.76 4.46
CA LEU A 107 3.52 14.95 5.63
C LEU A 107 2.36 15.58 6.41
N VAL A 108 2.47 16.86 6.75
CA VAL A 108 1.44 17.57 7.53
C VAL A 108 0.16 17.72 6.74
N GLY A 109 0.25 18.12 5.46
CA GLY A 109 -0.91 18.29 4.60
C GLY A 109 -1.65 16.99 4.34
N PHE A 110 -0.92 15.87 4.15
CA PHE A 110 -1.55 14.55 4.06
C PHE A 110 -2.30 14.18 5.34
N VAL A 111 -1.68 14.40 6.50
CA VAL A 111 -2.30 14.09 7.81
C VAL A 111 -3.55 14.93 8.00
N ASP A 112 -3.47 16.24 7.85
CA ASP A 112 -4.58 17.16 8.03
C ASP A 112 -5.69 16.91 7.00
N GLY A 113 -5.34 16.76 5.72
CA GLY A 113 -6.29 16.49 4.65
C GLY A 113 -7.05 15.18 4.87
N THR A 114 -6.37 14.15 5.35
CA THR A 114 -7.01 12.84 5.64
C THR A 114 -7.96 12.94 6.83
N ILE A 115 -7.55 13.62 7.91
CA ILE A 115 -8.40 13.83 9.10
C ILE A 115 -9.64 14.65 8.73
N HIS A 116 -9.46 15.76 8.00
CA HIS A 116 -10.59 16.59 7.55
C HIS A 116 -11.54 15.81 6.64
N ASN A 117 -11.04 15.07 5.66
CA ASN A 117 -11.86 14.25 4.76
C ASN A 117 -12.67 13.19 5.53
N ALA A 118 -12.06 12.54 6.52
CA ALA A 118 -12.76 11.56 7.37
C ALA A 118 -13.87 12.24 8.22
N TYR A 119 -13.58 13.41 8.76
CA TYR A 119 -14.51 14.18 9.58
C TYR A 119 -15.67 14.71 8.74
N GLU A 120 -15.42 15.24 7.56
CA GLU A 120 -16.42 15.71 6.61
C GLU A 120 -17.40 14.58 6.22
N LYS A 121 -16.86 13.41 5.81
CA LYS A 121 -17.69 12.23 5.48
C LYS A 121 -18.54 11.79 6.67
N LYS A 122 -17.99 11.84 7.88
CA LYS A 122 -18.71 11.53 9.12
C LYS A 122 -19.85 12.53 9.35
N LEU A 123 -19.60 13.83 9.20
CA LEU A 123 -20.60 14.88 9.35
C LEU A 123 -21.75 14.73 8.35
N ILE A 124 -21.42 14.49 7.08
CA ILE A 124 -22.42 14.26 6.03
C ILE A 124 -23.32 13.06 6.39
N ALA A 125 -22.71 11.93 6.77
CA ALA A 125 -23.45 10.73 7.14
C ALA A 125 -24.38 10.97 8.35
N LEU A 126 -23.90 11.65 9.39
CA LEU A 126 -24.70 11.98 10.57
C LEU A 126 -25.85 12.93 10.26
N THR A 127 -25.60 13.94 9.41
CA THR A 127 -26.62 14.89 8.96
C THR A 127 -27.73 14.17 8.17
N LEU A 128 -27.35 13.26 7.27
CA LEU A 128 -28.32 12.47 6.50
C LEU A 128 -29.16 11.52 7.37
N LEU A 129 -28.62 11.07 8.49
CA LEU A 129 -29.29 10.19 9.46
C LEU A 129 -29.99 10.94 10.59
N ASP A 130 -29.95 12.29 10.59
CA ASP A 130 -30.46 13.14 11.67
C ASP A 130 -29.87 12.78 13.07
N ILE A 131 -28.59 12.46 13.11
CA ILE A 131 -27.87 12.11 14.34
C ILE A 131 -27.00 13.28 14.77
N ASP A 132 -27.19 13.75 16.02
CA ASP A 132 -26.32 14.75 16.62
C ASP A 132 -24.93 14.17 16.92
N ILE A 133 -23.88 14.81 16.39
CA ILE A 133 -22.49 14.40 16.61
C ILE A 133 -22.13 14.36 18.11
N ALA A 134 -22.73 15.26 18.91
CA ALA A 134 -22.50 15.29 20.36
C ALA A 134 -23.07 14.06 21.10
N SER A 135 -23.98 13.32 20.47
CA SER A 135 -24.54 12.08 21.02
C SER A 135 -23.66 10.85 20.84
N LEU A 136 -22.63 10.97 19.99
CA LEU A 136 -21.73 9.83 19.71
C LEU A 136 -20.76 9.59 20.87
N PRO A 137 -20.43 8.32 21.15
CA PRO A 137 -19.34 8.01 22.08
C PRO A 137 -18.06 8.70 21.63
N ASN A 138 -17.37 9.34 22.55
CA ASN A 138 -16.04 9.93 22.32
C ASN A 138 -14.96 8.97 22.81
N ASP A 139 -15.05 7.73 22.36
CA ASP A 139 -14.05 6.70 22.73
C ASP A 139 -12.78 6.86 21.91
N GLN A 140 -11.66 6.71 22.57
CA GLN A 140 -10.34 6.73 21.90
C GLN A 140 -10.24 5.55 20.94
N GLU A 141 -9.92 5.82 19.67
CA GLU A 141 -9.62 4.75 18.70
C GLU A 141 -8.34 4.00 19.12
N VAL A 142 -8.35 2.68 18.99
CA VAL A 142 -7.22 1.79 19.22
C VAL A 142 -6.82 1.16 17.89
N ILE A 143 -5.64 1.53 17.40
CA ILE A 143 -5.16 1.18 16.06
C ILE A 143 -4.07 0.14 16.16
N LEU A 144 -4.22 -0.97 15.45
CA LEU A 144 -3.15 -1.97 15.32
C LEU A 144 -2.26 -1.62 14.12
N ALA A 145 -1.02 -1.18 14.41
CA ALA A 145 -0.02 -0.81 13.42
C ALA A 145 0.77 -2.04 12.96
N THR A 146 0.33 -2.68 11.86
CA THR A 146 1.00 -3.83 11.26
C THR A 146 1.87 -3.49 10.06
N SER A 147 1.63 -2.34 9.43
CA SER A 147 2.39 -1.89 8.27
C SER A 147 3.79 -1.42 8.62
N PRO A 148 4.81 -1.70 7.77
CA PRO A 148 6.19 -1.30 8.04
C PRO A 148 6.39 0.22 8.06
N LEU A 149 7.16 0.74 9.03
CA LEU A 149 7.41 2.18 9.19
C LEU A 149 8.27 2.82 8.06
N PHE A 150 8.95 2.00 7.27
CA PHE A 150 9.68 2.48 6.08
C PHE A 150 8.78 2.64 4.85
N HIS A 151 7.48 2.41 4.97
CA HIS A 151 6.50 2.51 3.89
C HIS A 151 5.45 3.59 4.19
N ILE A 152 4.88 4.15 3.12
CA ILE A 152 3.85 5.20 3.22
C ILE A 152 2.64 4.75 4.06
N SER A 153 2.23 3.48 3.95
CA SER A 153 1.13 2.92 4.74
C SER A 153 1.47 2.75 6.23
N GLY A 154 2.74 2.64 6.58
CA GLY A 154 3.17 2.47 7.99
C GLY A 154 3.41 3.79 8.69
N LEU A 155 4.37 4.60 8.22
CA LEU A 155 4.76 5.84 8.92
C LEU A 155 3.73 6.97 8.72
N PRO A 156 3.49 7.52 7.53
CA PRO A 156 2.53 8.62 7.38
C PRO A 156 1.09 8.21 7.68
N ALA A 157 0.57 7.20 6.98
CA ALA A 157 -0.84 6.81 7.09
C ALA A 157 -1.14 5.99 8.37
N GLY A 158 -0.23 5.10 8.77
CA GLY A 158 -0.45 4.22 9.92
C GLY A 158 -0.15 4.88 11.26
N VAL A 159 0.88 5.71 11.35
CA VAL A 159 1.35 6.28 12.61
C VAL A 159 1.07 7.76 12.72
N LEU A 160 1.61 8.60 11.82
CA LEU A 160 1.52 10.07 12.00
C LEU A 160 0.06 10.55 12.01
N MET A 161 -0.75 10.08 11.07
CA MET A 161 -2.18 10.40 10.99
C MET A 161 -2.94 10.00 12.27
N ASN A 162 -2.73 8.77 12.75
CA ASN A 162 -3.44 8.27 13.92
C ASN A 162 -2.96 8.91 15.23
N MET A 163 -1.67 9.28 15.32
CA MET A 163 -1.16 10.08 16.44
C MET A 163 -1.79 11.46 16.48
N ALA A 164 -1.86 12.14 15.33
CA ALA A 164 -2.50 13.45 15.23
C ALA A 164 -3.98 13.43 15.59
N ASN A 165 -4.65 12.30 15.32
CA ASN A 165 -6.06 12.06 15.70
C ASN A 165 -6.24 11.58 17.15
N GLY A 166 -5.18 11.52 17.96
CA GLY A 166 -5.25 11.12 19.37
C GLY A 166 -5.52 9.62 19.63
N ALA A 167 -5.29 8.76 18.64
CA ALA A 167 -5.52 7.34 18.76
C ALA A 167 -4.45 6.64 19.63
N LYS A 168 -4.83 5.55 20.31
CA LYS A 168 -3.90 4.62 20.93
C LYS A 168 -3.30 3.72 19.85
N LEU A 169 -1.97 3.74 19.70
CA LEU A 169 -1.26 2.91 18.73
C LEU A 169 -0.69 1.65 19.39
N ILE A 170 -1.03 0.51 18.84
CA ILE A 170 -0.50 -0.80 19.24
C ILE A 170 0.52 -1.25 18.20
N PHE A 171 1.78 -1.34 18.60
CA PHE A 171 2.87 -1.87 17.77
C PHE A 171 3.13 -3.32 18.14
N ARG A 172 3.24 -4.15 17.11
CA ARG A 172 3.68 -5.53 17.31
C ARG A 172 5.18 -5.67 17.10
N LYS A 173 5.76 -6.66 17.76
CA LYS A 173 7.18 -6.97 17.66
C LYS A 173 7.43 -8.11 16.65
N GLY A 174 8.44 -7.98 15.83
CA GLY A 174 8.86 -9.03 14.90
C GLY A 174 8.10 -9.06 13.55
N ARG A 175 8.18 -10.20 12.87
CA ARG A 175 7.49 -10.46 11.59
C ARG A 175 5.98 -10.60 11.80
N PHE A 176 5.19 -10.38 10.73
CA PHE A 176 3.74 -10.55 10.78
C PHE A 176 3.37 -11.98 11.21
N ASP A 177 2.57 -12.07 12.26
CA ASP A 177 2.08 -13.32 12.85
C ASP A 177 0.57 -13.17 13.11
N PRO A 178 -0.27 -13.97 12.44
CA PRO A 178 -1.72 -13.91 12.61
C PRO A 178 -2.20 -14.19 14.05
N SER A 179 -1.54 -15.12 14.76
CA SER A 179 -1.88 -15.43 16.16
C SER A 179 -1.65 -14.23 17.07
N ASP A 180 -0.50 -13.54 16.90
CA ASP A 180 -0.18 -12.31 17.65
C ASP A 180 -1.15 -11.17 17.32
N VAL A 181 -1.58 -11.04 16.06
CA VAL A 181 -2.61 -10.05 15.65
C VAL A 181 -3.93 -10.33 16.37
N LEU A 182 -4.41 -11.57 16.35
CA LEU A 182 -5.64 -11.97 17.04
C LEU A 182 -5.56 -11.72 18.55
N ARG A 183 -4.44 -12.09 19.18
CA ARG A 183 -4.18 -11.83 20.58
C ARG A 183 -4.25 -10.33 20.91
N LEU A 184 -3.57 -9.49 20.11
CA LEU A 184 -3.56 -8.04 20.31
C LEU A 184 -4.94 -7.40 20.11
N ILE A 185 -5.72 -7.88 19.12
CA ILE A 185 -7.10 -7.41 18.93
C ILE A 185 -7.92 -7.65 20.20
N GLU A 186 -7.82 -8.85 20.77
CA GLU A 186 -8.56 -9.22 21.96
C GLU A 186 -8.07 -8.48 23.23
N GLU A 187 -6.76 -8.49 23.52
CA GLU A 187 -6.19 -7.93 24.76
C GLU A 187 -6.25 -6.41 24.80
N GLU A 188 -5.92 -5.74 23.66
CA GLU A 188 -5.84 -4.29 23.57
C GLU A 188 -7.17 -3.63 23.13
N LYS A 189 -8.19 -4.44 22.84
CA LYS A 189 -9.50 -4.01 22.32
C LYS A 189 -9.35 -3.12 21.09
N VAL A 190 -8.58 -3.62 20.11
CA VAL A 190 -8.33 -2.91 18.86
C VAL A 190 -9.64 -2.59 18.14
N THR A 191 -9.84 -1.33 17.78
CA THR A 191 -11.05 -0.85 17.09
C THR A 191 -10.88 -0.75 15.58
N ASN A 192 -9.64 -0.52 15.12
CA ASN A 192 -9.33 -0.27 13.72
C ASN A 192 -8.03 -0.99 13.30
N TRP A 193 -8.10 -1.68 12.17
CA TRP A 193 -6.94 -2.37 11.60
C TRP A 193 -6.89 -2.20 10.09
N VAL A 194 -5.71 -1.83 9.58
CA VAL A 194 -5.44 -1.77 8.14
C VAL A 194 -4.70 -3.05 7.73
N ALA A 195 -5.44 -3.96 7.10
CA ALA A 195 -4.94 -5.24 6.62
C ALA A 195 -4.36 -5.10 5.22
N ILE A 196 -3.05 -4.93 5.10
CA ILE A 196 -2.38 -4.77 3.80
C ILE A 196 -2.12 -6.13 3.17
N GLY A 197 -2.45 -6.27 1.89
CA GLY A 197 -2.17 -7.48 1.11
C GLY A 197 -2.87 -8.72 1.67
N ASP A 198 -2.10 -9.77 2.00
CA ASP A 198 -2.57 -11.06 2.51
C ASP A 198 -2.80 -11.12 4.03
N MET A 199 -2.56 -10.03 4.74
CA MET A 199 -2.69 -10.02 6.21
C MET A 199 -4.11 -10.38 6.66
N GLY A 200 -5.14 -9.84 5.97
CA GLY A 200 -6.54 -10.13 6.28
C GLY A 200 -6.87 -11.63 6.15
N PRO A 201 -6.69 -12.23 4.98
CA PRO A 201 -6.88 -13.67 4.77
C PRO A 201 -6.15 -14.55 5.78
N ARG A 202 -4.87 -14.27 6.04
CA ARG A 202 -4.07 -15.04 7.00
C ARG A 202 -4.62 -14.99 8.43
N VAL A 203 -5.18 -13.87 8.85
CA VAL A 203 -5.81 -13.75 10.18
C VAL A 203 -7.15 -14.47 10.20
N MET A 204 -8.00 -14.28 9.18
CA MET A 204 -9.32 -14.90 9.10
C MET A 204 -9.25 -16.43 9.03
N MET A 205 -8.25 -16.98 8.34
CA MET A 205 -8.06 -18.42 8.19
C MET A 205 -7.23 -19.06 9.31
N HIS A 206 -6.77 -18.28 10.28
CA HIS A 206 -5.96 -18.81 11.38
C HIS A 206 -6.78 -19.73 12.30
N PRO A 207 -6.27 -20.91 12.72
CA PRO A 207 -6.99 -21.85 13.58
C PRO A 207 -7.52 -21.26 14.87
N GLU A 208 -6.81 -20.28 15.45
CA GLU A 208 -7.23 -19.59 16.69
C GLU A 208 -8.37 -18.58 16.48
N PHE A 209 -8.73 -18.22 15.24
CA PHE A 209 -9.68 -17.14 14.97
C PHE A 209 -10.99 -17.29 15.77
N LEU A 210 -11.58 -18.49 15.72
CA LEU A 210 -12.87 -18.77 16.40
C LEU A 210 -12.77 -18.79 17.93
N SER A 211 -11.55 -18.88 18.50
CA SER A 211 -11.32 -18.88 19.95
C SER A 211 -10.97 -17.49 20.50
N ARG A 212 -10.84 -16.48 19.66
CA ARG A 212 -10.46 -15.12 20.02
C ARG A 212 -11.65 -14.16 19.93
N ASP A 213 -11.71 -13.22 20.86
CA ASP A 213 -12.71 -12.13 20.84
C ASP A 213 -12.22 -10.98 19.93
N THR A 214 -12.82 -10.89 18.73
CA THR A 214 -12.56 -9.82 17.78
C THR A 214 -13.67 -8.77 17.71
N SER A 215 -14.61 -8.77 18.68
CA SER A 215 -15.81 -7.93 18.66
C SER A 215 -15.53 -6.43 18.80
N SER A 216 -14.35 -6.07 19.33
CA SER A 216 -13.90 -4.66 19.39
C SER A 216 -13.57 -4.07 18.03
N LEU A 217 -13.28 -4.90 17.01
CA LEU A 217 -12.85 -4.45 15.70
C LEU A 217 -14.04 -3.93 14.88
N THR A 218 -14.20 -2.62 14.82
CA THR A 218 -15.32 -1.94 14.17
C THR A 218 -14.96 -1.39 12.79
N ARG A 219 -13.67 -1.35 12.45
CA ARG A 219 -13.19 -0.91 11.14
C ARG A 219 -12.06 -1.79 10.63
N VAL A 220 -12.24 -2.31 9.42
CA VAL A 220 -11.18 -2.99 8.65
C VAL A 220 -11.03 -2.30 7.30
N SER A 221 -9.82 -1.87 7.01
CA SER A 221 -9.49 -1.25 5.72
C SER A 221 -8.38 -2.04 5.03
N SER A 222 -8.35 -1.95 3.72
CA SER A 222 -7.28 -2.52 2.89
C SER A 222 -6.60 -1.42 2.07
N GLY A 223 -5.39 -1.69 1.66
CA GLY A 223 -4.61 -0.80 0.80
C GLY A 223 -3.47 -1.54 0.10
N GLY A 224 -2.92 -0.91 -0.93
CA GLY A 224 -1.80 -1.48 -1.68
C GLY A 224 -2.19 -2.52 -2.74
N ALA A 225 -3.40 -3.07 -2.69
CA ALA A 225 -4.02 -3.89 -3.71
C ALA A 225 -5.54 -3.64 -3.70
N HIS A 226 -6.20 -3.96 -4.81
CA HIS A 226 -7.66 -3.90 -4.86
C HIS A 226 -8.29 -4.95 -3.95
N LEU A 227 -9.35 -4.57 -3.24
CA LEU A 227 -10.11 -5.44 -2.36
C LEU A 227 -11.32 -5.99 -3.13
N SER A 228 -11.21 -7.19 -3.66
CA SER A 228 -12.28 -7.83 -4.45
C SER A 228 -13.58 -7.94 -3.66
N LYS A 229 -14.72 -8.01 -4.37
CA LYS A 229 -16.04 -8.19 -3.75
C LYS A 229 -16.07 -9.43 -2.85
N HIS A 230 -15.46 -10.53 -3.30
CA HIS A 230 -15.33 -11.74 -2.50
C HIS A 230 -14.63 -11.49 -1.16
N MET A 231 -13.52 -10.75 -1.17
CA MET A 231 -12.78 -10.42 0.04
C MET A 231 -13.57 -9.47 0.96
N GLN A 232 -14.32 -8.52 0.41
CA GLN A 232 -15.22 -7.66 1.19
C GLN A 232 -16.27 -8.50 1.94
N ASP A 233 -16.87 -9.48 1.26
CA ASP A 233 -17.87 -10.38 1.85
C ASP A 233 -17.25 -11.28 2.93
N LEU A 234 -16.01 -11.77 2.73
CA LEU A 234 -15.27 -12.51 3.76
C LEU A 234 -14.98 -11.64 4.99
N ILE A 235 -14.47 -10.43 4.82
CA ILE A 235 -14.23 -9.50 5.95
C ILE A 235 -15.53 -9.25 6.71
N GLY A 236 -16.64 -8.99 6.01
CA GLY A 236 -17.96 -8.80 6.64
C GLY A 236 -18.46 -10.03 7.39
N LYS A 237 -18.14 -11.23 6.93
CA LYS A 237 -18.47 -12.49 7.60
C LYS A 237 -17.64 -12.74 8.85
N TYR A 238 -16.33 -12.52 8.79
CA TYR A 238 -15.41 -12.80 9.89
C TYR A 238 -15.38 -11.68 10.92
N PHE A 239 -15.56 -10.43 10.50
CA PHE A 239 -15.59 -9.24 11.36
C PHE A 239 -16.93 -8.50 11.21
N PRO A 240 -18.04 -9.05 11.74
CA PRO A 240 -19.39 -8.53 11.50
C PRO A 240 -19.57 -7.08 12.00
N GLN A 241 -18.86 -6.66 13.05
CA GLN A 241 -18.88 -5.28 13.55
C GLN A 241 -18.24 -4.30 12.55
N ALA A 242 -17.29 -4.77 11.73
CA ALA A 242 -16.64 -3.97 10.70
C ALA A 242 -17.36 -4.00 9.34
N ALA A 243 -18.41 -4.82 9.17
CA ALA A 243 -19.09 -5.04 7.88
C ALA A 243 -19.64 -3.78 7.21
N HIS A 244 -19.93 -2.73 7.99
CA HIS A 244 -20.42 -1.44 7.49
C HIS A 244 -19.34 -0.38 7.30
N SER A 245 -18.09 -0.68 7.67
CA SER A 245 -16.94 0.23 7.60
C SER A 245 -15.72 -0.37 6.90
N ILE A 246 -15.97 -1.34 6.02
CA ILE A 246 -14.94 -1.85 5.10
C ILE A 246 -14.63 -0.73 4.10
N GLY A 247 -13.34 -0.50 3.86
CA GLY A 247 -12.90 0.53 2.94
C GLY A 247 -11.57 0.20 2.28
N GLN A 248 -11.31 0.89 1.19
CA GLN A 248 -10.01 0.87 0.53
C GLN A 248 -9.58 2.27 0.11
N GLY A 249 -8.26 2.43 -0.12
CA GLY A 249 -7.67 3.63 -0.65
C GLY A 249 -6.62 3.32 -1.70
N TYR A 250 -6.54 4.19 -2.71
CA TYR A 250 -5.49 4.17 -3.72
C TYR A 250 -4.50 5.30 -3.48
N GLY A 251 -3.22 5.02 -3.65
CA GLY A 251 -2.14 5.99 -3.53
C GLY A 251 -0.76 5.38 -3.59
N SER A 252 0.25 6.22 -3.50
CA SER A 252 1.65 5.82 -3.60
C SER A 252 2.55 6.63 -2.65
N SER A 253 3.82 6.27 -2.58
CA SER A 253 4.82 7.08 -1.86
C SER A 253 5.04 8.44 -2.53
N GLU A 254 4.93 8.49 -3.84
CA GLU A 254 5.10 9.69 -4.66
C GLU A 254 3.98 10.72 -4.44
N SER A 255 2.77 10.25 -4.17
CA SER A 255 1.62 11.10 -3.82
C SER A 255 1.56 11.46 -2.33
N CYS A 256 2.49 10.94 -1.51
CA CYS A 256 2.48 11.04 -0.05
C CYS A 256 1.23 10.43 0.62
N GLY A 257 0.65 9.38 0.05
CA GLY A 257 -0.42 8.63 0.70
C GLY A 257 -1.65 8.39 -0.17
N VAL A 258 -2.82 8.48 0.46
CA VAL A 258 -4.10 8.07 -0.15
C VAL A 258 -4.65 9.21 -1.01
N ILE A 259 -4.72 8.98 -2.31
CA ILE A 259 -5.23 9.91 -3.33
C ILE A 259 -6.76 9.85 -3.39
N THR A 260 -7.30 8.62 -3.48
CA THR A 260 -8.74 8.37 -3.50
C THR A 260 -9.11 7.36 -2.43
N SER A 261 -10.32 7.44 -1.92
CA SER A 261 -10.82 6.50 -0.92
C SER A 261 -12.31 6.23 -1.08
N ILE A 262 -12.70 5.00 -0.76
CA ILE A 262 -14.09 4.56 -0.72
C ILE A 262 -14.31 3.70 0.51
N GLY A 263 -15.53 3.68 1.06
CA GLY A 263 -15.85 2.85 2.22
C GLY A 263 -17.33 2.77 2.51
N GLY A 264 -17.71 1.87 3.42
CA GLY A 264 -19.06 1.68 3.88
C GLY A 264 -20.05 1.29 2.77
N GLN A 265 -21.23 1.91 2.73
CA GLN A 265 -22.26 1.58 1.75
C GLN A 265 -21.84 1.92 0.32
N ASP A 266 -21.16 3.06 0.11
CA ASP A 266 -20.67 3.45 -1.22
C ASP A 266 -19.75 2.40 -1.83
N PHE A 267 -18.89 1.77 -1.00
CA PHE A 267 -18.02 0.70 -1.46
C PHE A 267 -18.78 -0.61 -1.78
N LYS A 268 -19.86 -0.89 -1.04
CA LYS A 268 -20.72 -2.05 -1.35
C LYS A 268 -21.45 -1.87 -2.68
N ASP A 269 -21.88 -0.65 -2.98
CA ASP A 269 -22.60 -0.31 -4.21
C ASP A 269 -21.66 -0.20 -5.42
N ASN A 270 -20.36 0.13 -5.17
CA ASN A 270 -19.31 0.30 -6.18
C ASN A 270 -18.07 -0.52 -5.82
N PRO A 271 -18.14 -1.86 -5.78
CA PRO A 271 -17.09 -2.72 -5.22
C PRO A 271 -15.76 -2.68 -5.98
N ASP A 272 -15.77 -2.30 -7.25
CA ASP A 272 -14.58 -2.23 -8.11
C ASP A 272 -13.95 -0.82 -8.15
N SER A 273 -14.56 0.16 -7.46
CA SER A 273 -14.06 1.53 -7.45
C SER A 273 -12.94 1.73 -6.43
N ALA A 274 -11.93 2.50 -6.77
CA ALA A 274 -10.93 3.03 -5.85
C ALA A 274 -11.42 4.29 -5.09
N GLY A 275 -12.64 4.76 -5.38
CA GLY A 275 -13.28 5.87 -4.72
C GLY A 275 -13.04 7.24 -5.34
N SER A 276 -13.50 8.26 -4.64
CA SER A 276 -13.38 9.65 -5.06
C SER A 276 -12.10 10.28 -4.52
N PRO A 277 -11.58 11.33 -5.17
CA PRO A 277 -10.41 12.07 -4.70
C PRO A 277 -10.59 12.56 -3.26
N CYS A 278 -9.55 12.37 -2.45
CA CYS A 278 -9.47 12.90 -1.10
C CYS A 278 -9.17 14.42 -1.15
N LEU A 279 -9.47 15.11 -0.06
CA LEU A 279 -9.21 16.54 0.06
C LEU A 279 -7.75 16.87 -0.24
N GLY A 280 -7.53 17.85 -1.13
CA GLY A 280 -6.21 18.29 -1.55
C GLY A 280 -5.60 17.50 -2.71
N TYR A 281 -6.35 16.56 -3.30
CA TYR A 281 -5.95 15.83 -4.50
C TYR A 281 -6.86 16.11 -5.68
N GLU A 282 -6.25 16.31 -6.82
CA GLU A 282 -6.90 16.35 -8.13
C GLU A 282 -6.48 15.10 -8.90
N VAL A 283 -7.42 14.47 -9.61
CA VAL A 283 -7.19 13.28 -10.43
C VAL A 283 -7.71 13.53 -11.84
N GLU A 284 -6.87 13.27 -12.83
CA GLU A 284 -7.22 13.31 -14.25
C GLU A 284 -6.82 11.99 -14.91
N ILE A 285 -7.54 11.62 -15.94
CA ILE A 285 -7.14 10.55 -16.87
C ILE A 285 -6.59 11.22 -18.12
N ARG A 286 -5.44 10.76 -18.60
CA ARG A 286 -4.77 11.36 -19.76
C ARG A 286 -4.42 10.33 -20.82
N ASP A 287 -4.40 10.77 -22.08
CA ASP A 287 -3.94 9.97 -23.22
C ASP A 287 -2.40 9.91 -23.31
N SER A 288 -1.88 9.22 -24.32
CA SER A 288 -0.44 9.11 -24.58
C SER A 288 0.26 10.43 -24.92
N ASP A 289 -0.49 11.44 -25.33
CA ASP A 289 -0.01 12.79 -25.66
C ASP A 289 -0.15 13.75 -24.46
N ASP A 290 -0.46 13.24 -23.28
CA ASP A 290 -0.65 13.97 -22.01
C ASP A 290 -1.87 14.94 -22.03
N ASN A 291 -2.87 14.71 -22.89
CA ASN A 291 -4.11 15.48 -22.91
C ASN A 291 -5.12 14.86 -21.95
N PRO A 292 -5.88 15.69 -21.19
CA PRO A 292 -6.96 15.19 -20.35
C PRO A 292 -8.07 14.53 -21.18
N LEU A 293 -8.53 13.37 -20.71
CA LEU A 293 -9.64 12.61 -21.27
C LEU A 293 -10.96 12.91 -20.55
N GLY A 294 -12.07 12.61 -21.20
CA GLY A 294 -13.40 12.78 -20.66
C GLY A 294 -13.82 11.65 -19.71
N GLU A 295 -15.01 11.83 -19.11
CA GLU A 295 -15.58 10.83 -18.23
C GLU A 295 -15.85 9.51 -18.95
N GLY A 296 -15.45 8.40 -18.33
CA GLY A 296 -15.57 7.04 -18.87
C GLY A 296 -14.48 6.64 -19.86
N GLU A 297 -13.68 7.58 -20.36
CA GLU A 297 -12.54 7.28 -21.21
C GLU A 297 -11.38 6.73 -20.40
N GLU A 298 -10.62 5.81 -20.99
CA GLU A 298 -9.53 5.11 -20.35
C GLU A 298 -8.17 5.68 -20.75
N GLY A 299 -7.29 5.87 -19.79
CA GLY A 299 -5.94 6.38 -19.98
C GLY A 299 -5.09 6.29 -18.73
N GLU A 300 -3.93 6.91 -18.74
CA GLU A 300 -3.04 6.96 -17.58
C GLU A 300 -3.60 7.89 -16.50
N ILE A 301 -3.54 7.40 -15.24
CA ILE A 301 -3.96 8.16 -14.07
C ILE A 301 -2.90 9.19 -13.74
N HIS A 302 -3.29 10.46 -13.74
CA HIS A 302 -2.47 11.58 -13.31
C HIS A 302 -3.04 12.22 -12.05
N VAL A 303 -2.15 12.62 -11.14
CA VAL A 303 -2.53 13.17 -9.84
C VAL A 303 -1.78 14.47 -9.58
N ARG A 304 -2.48 15.46 -9.05
CA ARG A 304 -1.87 16.70 -8.58
C ARG A 304 -2.26 16.98 -7.13
N SER A 305 -1.27 17.34 -6.32
CA SER A 305 -1.47 17.72 -4.93
C SER A 305 -0.28 18.54 -4.41
N ALA A 306 -0.55 19.45 -3.48
CA ALA A 306 0.48 20.11 -2.70
C ALA A 306 1.24 19.13 -1.78
N TYR A 307 0.70 17.95 -1.55
CA TYR A 307 1.31 16.90 -0.69
C TYR A 307 2.24 15.97 -1.46
N SER A 308 2.20 16.00 -2.80
CA SER A 308 3.02 15.14 -3.66
C SER A 308 4.53 15.35 -3.43
N MET A 309 5.32 14.31 -3.69
CA MET A 309 6.78 14.36 -3.56
C MET A 309 7.40 15.56 -4.25
N LEU A 310 8.48 16.06 -3.71
CA LEU A 310 9.29 17.11 -4.34
C LEU A 310 9.95 16.60 -5.63
N ARG A 311 10.58 15.43 -5.53
CA ARG A 311 11.30 14.74 -6.62
C ARG A 311 11.73 13.34 -6.16
N TYR A 312 12.28 12.55 -7.05
CA TYR A 312 13.12 11.43 -6.65
C TYR A 312 14.52 11.93 -6.26
N TRP A 313 15.01 11.51 -5.09
CA TRP A 313 16.33 11.89 -4.58
C TRP A 313 17.43 11.39 -5.52
N GLY A 314 18.31 12.29 -5.95
CA GLY A 314 19.43 11.97 -6.83
C GLY A 314 19.06 11.36 -8.20
N ASN A 315 17.80 11.51 -8.68
CA ASN A 315 17.35 10.92 -9.93
C ASN A 315 16.48 11.89 -10.74
N GLU A 316 17.13 12.80 -11.47
CA GLU A 316 16.45 13.83 -12.27
C GLU A 316 15.66 13.23 -13.43
N THR A 317 16.20 12.18 -14.07
CA THR A 317 15.52 11.52 -15.21
C THR A 317 14.19 10.93 -14.75
N ALA A 318 14.17 10.10 -13.72
CA ALA A 318 12.94 9.53 -13.20
C ALA A 318 11.98 10.61 -12.66
N THR A 319 12.52 11.70 -12.12
CA THR A 319 11.70 12.85 -11.68
C THR A 319 10.98 13.49 -12.86
N ALA A 320 11.67 13.76 -13.96
CA ALA A 320 11.10 14.36 -15.17
C ALA A 320 10.10 13.42 -15.88
N GLU A 321 10.34 12.10 -15.83
CA GLU A 321 9.40 11.10 -16.33
C GLU A 321 8.10 11.05 -15.55
N THR A 322 8.16 11.25 -14.23
CA THR A 322 7.02 11.11 -13.32
C THR A 322 6.29 12.43 -13.07
N ILE A 323 7.02 13.55 -12.89
CA ILE A 323 6.42 14.87 -12.63
C ILE A 323 6.31 15.62 -13.95
N LYS A 324 5.07 15.72 -14.45
CA LYS A 324 4.73 16.41 -15.69
C LYS A 324 4.49 17.92 -15.47
N GLN A 325 4.21 18.63 -16.56
CA GLN A 325 3.90 20.05 -16.49
C GLN A 325 2.75 20.35 -15.52
N GLY A 326 2.84 21.43 -14.76
CA GLY A 326 1.85 21.80 -13.73
C GLY A 326 1.87 20.91 -12.49
N ARG A 327 2.97 20.17 -12.27
CA ARG A 327 3.17 19.29 -11.10
C ARG A 327 2.23 18.08 -11.07
N TRP A 328 1.72 17.63 -12.22
CA TRP A 328 0.98 16.40 -12.33
C TRP A 328 1.92 15.19 -12.20
N LEU A 329 1.57 14.23 -11.35
CA LEU A 329 2.28 12.95 -11.22
C LEU A 329 1.64 11.94 -12.17
N ALA A 330 2.40 11.42 -13.11
CA ALA A 330 2.06 10.24 -13.89
C ALA A 330 2.22 9.01 -13.00
N MET A 331 1.11 8.32 -12.68
CA MET A 331 1.11 7.24 -11.69
C MET A 331 1.59 5.91 -12.25
N GLY A 332 1.63 5.76 -13.57
CA GLY A 332 1.93 4.49 -14.25
C GLY A 332 0.82 3.46 -14.09
N ASP A 333 -0.35 3.87 -13.64
CA ASP A 333 -1.56 3.04 -13.54
C ASP A 333 -2.56 3.51 -14.60
N ILE A 334 -3.31 2.59 -15.21
CA ILE A 334 -4.36 2.85 -16.20
C ILE A 334 -5.72 2.76 -15.52
N GLY A 335 -6.59 3.71 -15.82
CA GLY A 335 -7.92 3.76 -15.23
C GLY A 335 -8.85 4.70 -15.96
N LYS A 336 -10.01 4.91 -15.37
CA LYS A 336 -11.05 5.84 -15.82
C LYS A 336 -11.81 6.43 -14.65
N ILE A 337 -12.48 7.55 -14.87
CA ILE A 337 -13.38 8.17 -13.89
C ILE A 337 -14.83 8.00 -14.37
N ILE A 338 -15.71 7.51 -13.51
CA ILE A 338 -17.14 7.39 -13.75
C ILE A 338 -17.87 7.93 -12.50
N ASP A 339 -18.80 8.86 -12.69
CA ASP A 339 -19.54 9.50 -11.61
C ASP A 339 -18.64 10.05 -10.49
N GLY A 340 -17.48 10.64 -10.87
CA GLY A 340 -16.50 11.20 -9.96
C GLY A 340 -15.71 10.16 -9.14
N LYS A 341 -15.80 8.89 -9.46
CA LYS A 341 -15.08 7.79 -8.83
C LYS A 341 -14.02 7.21 -9.78
N LEU A 342 -12.85 6.92 -9.24
CA LEU A 342 -11.74 6.30 -9.96
C LEU A 342 -11.93 4.78 -10.02
N TYR A 343 -11.76 4.22 -11.20
CA TYR A 343 -11.66 2.77 -11.46
C TYR A 343 -10.29 2.47 -12.05
N ILE A 344 -9.55 1.58 -11.41
CA ILE A 344 -8.18 1.22 -11.79
C ILE A 344 -8.23 -0.11 -12.53
N ASN A 345 -7.78 -0.13 -13.78
CA ASN A 345 -7.84 -1.32 -14.61
C ASN A 345 -6.55 -2.15 -14.52
N SER A 346 -5.37 -1.50 -14.55
CA SER A 346 -4.07 -2.19 -14.50
C SER A 346 -2.94 -1.19 -14.24
N ARG A 347 -1.74 -1.73 -14.04
CA ARG A 347 -0.53 -0.93 -14.29
C ARG A 347 -0.22 -0.94 -15.78
N ALA A 348 0.19 0.18 -16.32
CA ALA A 348 0.57 0.28 -17.72
C ALA A 348 1.58 -0.80 -18.16
N ARG A 349 2.55 -1.10 -17.28
CA ARG A 349 3.58 -2.13 -17.52
C ARG A 349 3.11 -3.58 -17.38
N ASP A 350 2.00 -3.81 -16.66
CA ASP A 350 1.46 -5.16 -16.42
C ASP A 350 0.35 -5.49 -17.43
N MET A 351 -0.06 -4.52 -18.24
CA MET A 351 -1.04 -4.67 -19.30
C MET A 351 -0.51 -5.63 -20.37
N ILE A 352 -1.32 -6.59 -20.75
CA ILE A 352 -1.00 -7.58 -21.78
C ILE A 352 -1.55 -7.10 -23.12
N ILE A 353 -0.70 -7.00 -24.13
CA ILE A 353 -1.10 -6.56 -25.47
C ILE A 353 -1.21 -7.78 -26.37
N ARG A 354 -2.43 -8.22 -26.64
CA ARG A 354 -2.71 -9.36 -27.48
C ARG A 354 -3.35 -8.96 -28.81
N SER A 355 -2.64 -9.13 -29.90
CA SER A 355 -3.13 -8.79 -31.27
C SER A 355 -3.68 -7.35 -31.38
N GLY A 356 -3.12 -6.41 -30.59
CA GLY A 356 -3.57 -5.02 -30.52
C GLY A 356 -4.68 -4.74 -29.49
N GLU A 357 -5.21 -5.77 -28.83
CA GLU A 357 -6.18 -5.63 -27.74
C GLU A 357 -5.49 -5.54 -26.38
N ASN A 358 -5.93 -4.62 -25.55
CA ASN A 358 -5.44 -4.45 -24.18
C ASN A 358 -6.17 -5.42 -23.24
N ILE A 359 -5.42 -6.24 -22.55
CA ILE A 359 -5.92 -7.15 -21.52
C ILE A 359 -5.38 -6.69 -20.17
N TYR A 360 -6.28 -6.49 -19.23
CA TYR A 360 -5.93 -6.10 -17.86
C TYR A 360 -5.90 -7.31 -16.96
N PRO A 361 -4.72 -7.72 -16.46
CA PRO A 361 -4.58 -8.89 -15.59
C PRO A 361 -5.55 -8.91 -14.41
N VAL A 362 -5.79 -7.77 -13.81
CA VAL A 362 -6.67 -7.62 -12.63
C VAL A 362 -8.10 -8.13 -12.88
N GLU A 363 -8.65 -7.90 -14.07
CA GLU A 363 -9.98 -8.40 -14.44
C GLU A 363 -10.05 -9.92 -14.39
N ILE A 364 -8.99 -10.57 -14.90
CA ILE A 364 -8.88 -12.03 -14.93
C ILE A 364 -8.60 -12.58 -13.53
N GLU A 365 -7.71 -11.93 -12.78
CA GLU A 365 -7.37 -12.27 -11.40
C GLU A 365 -8.62 -12.26 -10.51
N HIS A 366 -9.44 -11.21 -10.58
CA HIS A 366 -10.71 -11.13 -9.84
C HIS A 366 -11.67 -12.25 -10.22
N ARG A 367 -11.78 -12.57 -11.53
CA ARG A 367 -12.63 -13.66 -11.97
C ARG A 367 -12.15 -14.99 -11.41
N LEU A 368 -10.84 -15.23 -11.44
CA LEU A 368 -10.23 -16.46 -10.90
C LEU A 368 -10.41 -16.55 -9.38
N GLU A 369 -10.12 -15.48 -8.64
CA GLU A 369 -10.23 -15.44 -7.17
C GLU A 369 -11.68 -15.60 -6.69
N SER A 370 -12.68 -15.33 -7.53
CA SER A 370 -14.09 -15.62 -7.23
C SER A 370 -14.46 -17.09 -7.31
N HIS A 371 -13.56 -17.94 -7.80
CA HIS A 371 -13.78 -19.39 -7.88
C HIS A 371 -13.57 -20.08 -6.52
N PRO A 372 -14.48 -20.96 -6.05
CA PRO A 372 -14.40 -21.57 -4.71
C PRO A 372 -13.11 -22.33 -4.39
N PHE A 373 -12.40 -22.81 -5.41
CA PHE A 373 -11.17 -23.59 -5.24
C PHE A 373 -9.89 -22.78 -5.34
N ILE A 374 -9.96 -21.50 -5.76
CA ILE A 374 -8.78 -20.64 -5.92
C ILE A 374 -8.60 -19.79 -4.66
N HIS A 375 -7.41 -19.86 -4.09
CA HIS A 375 -6.99 -19.05 -2.93
C HIS A 375 -6.33 -17.74 -3.37
N GLU A 376 -5.43 -17.81 -4.36
CA GLU A 376 -4.74 -16.66 -4.95
C GLU A 376 -4.60 -16.84 -6.45
N ALA A 377 -4.65 -15.75 -7.20
CA ALA A 377 -4.36 -15.76 -8.63
C ALA A 377 -3.45 -14.59 -9.01
N ALA A 378 -2.56 -14.82 -9.96
CA ALA A 378 -1.83 -13.78 -10.66
C ALA A 378 -1.87 -14.07 -12.16
N VAL A 379 -2.01 -13.02 -12.96
CA VAL A 379 -2.01 -13.13 -14.42
C VAL A 379 -0.88 -12.26 -14.96
N VAL A 380 -0.10 -12.85 -15.87
CA VAL A 380 1.04 -12.20 -16.53
C VAL A 380 0.98 -12.41 -18.03
N GLY A 381 1.54 -11.48 -18.80
CA GLY A 381 1.74 -11.65 -20.22
C GLY A 381 2.93 -12.57 -20.49
N VAL A 382 2.77 -13.46 -21.46
CA VAL A 382 3.86 -14.27 -22.03
C VAL A 382 3.94 -13.97 -23.50
N ASP A 383 5.14 -13.79 -24.02
CA ASP A 383 5.34 -13.50 -25.43
C ASP A 383 4.87 -14.65 -26.30
N ASP A 384 4.19 -14.34 -27.40
CA ASP A 384 3.66 -15.25 -28.40
C ASP A 384 3.98 -14.70 -29.79
N ASP A 385 4.54 -15.56 -30.66
CA ASP A 385 5.04 -15.15 -31.98
C ASP A 385 3.95 -14.62 -32.93
N GLU A 386 2.69 -15.04 -32.76
CA GLU A 386 1.58 -14.67 -33.63
C GLU A 386 0.71 -13.56 -33.01
N LYS A 387 0.54 -13.58 -31.70
CA LYS A 387 -0.42 -12.73 -30.97
C LYS A 387 0.24 -11.56 -30.23
N GLY A 388 1.58 -11.48 -30.20
CA GLY A 388 2.37 -10.56 -29.41
C GLY A 388 2.49 -11.05 -27.99
N GLN A 389 1.42 -10.99 -27.20
CA GLN A 389 1.37 -11.60 -25.85
C GLN A 389 0.09 -12.39 -25.65
N ILE A 390 0.16 -13.40 -24.78
CA ILE A 390 -1.01 -14.16 -24.31
C ILE A 390 -1.06 -14.17 -22.78
N PRO A 391 -2.26 -14.20 -22.16
CA PRO A 391 -2.39 -14.26 -20.72
C PRO A 391 -2.07 -15.66 -20.18
N LYS A 392 -1.18 -15.68 -19.18
CA LYS A 392 -0.86 -16.85 -18.36
C LYS A 392 -1.43 -16.65 -16.97
N ALA A 393 -2.26 -17.58 -16.50
CA ALA A 393 -2.75 -17.63 -15.13
C ALA A 393 -1.86 -18.50 -14.25
N ILE A 394 -1.50 -17.98 -13.10
CA ILE A 394 -0.73 -18.67 -12.06
C ILE A 394 -1.61 -18.67 -10.82
N ILE A 395 -2.03 -19.85 -10.37
CA ILE A 395 -3.01 -20.01 -9.30
C ILE A 395 -2.47 -20.82 -8.13
N VAL A 396 -2.91 -20.43 -6.92
CA VAL A 396 -2.75 -21.19 -5.68
C VAL A 396 -4.14 -21.66 -5.27
N LEU A 397 -4.29 -22.93 -4.97
CA LEU A 397 -5.58 -23.54 -4.62
C LEU A 397 -5.81 -23.53 -3.10
N ASN A 398 -7.07 -23.52 -2.70
CA ASN A 398 -7.50 -23.88 -1.35
C ASN A 398 -7.20 -25.34 -1.04
N ASP A 399 -7.15 -25.73 0.23
CA ASP A 399 -6.79 -27.09 0.69
C ASP A 399 -7.64 -28.22 0.04
N ASN A 400 -8.87 -27.92 -0.36
CA ASN A 400 -9.78 -28.89 -1.00
C ASN A 400 -9.87 -28.71 -2.52
N GLY A 401 -9.06 -27.83 -3.11
CA GLY A 401 -9.08 -27.55 -4.54
C GLY A 401 -8.34 -28.62 -5.35
N GLN A 402 -8.84 -28.92 -6.54
CA GLN A 402 -8.16 -29.74 -7.52
C GLN A 402 -7.77 -28.88 -8.72
N PHE A 403 -6.57 -29.11 -9.25
CA PHE A 403 -6.09 -28.37 -10.42
C PHE A 403 -6.64 -29.02 -11.69
N GLU A 404 -7.74 -28.49 -12.17
CA GLU A 404 -8.41 -28.93 -13.40
C GLU A 404 -8.56 -27.71 -14.33
N VAL A 405 -7.70 -27.61 -15.32
CA VAL A 405 -7.63 -26.45 -16.24
C VAL A 405 -8.97 -26.21 -16.94
N ASP A 406 -9.65 -27.25 -17.39
CA ASP A 406 -10.93 -27.14 -18.08
C ASP A 406 -11.99 -26.45 -17.21
N THR A 407 -12.03 -26.75 -15.92
CA THR A 407 -12.94 -26.12 -14.95
C THR A 407 -12.69 -24.61 -14.84
N PHE A 408 -11.44 -24.19 -14.75
CA PHE A 408 -11.09 -22.77 -14.64
C PHE A 408 -11.26 -22.03 -15.97
N LEU A 409 -11.02 -22.71 -17.08
CA LEU A 409 -11.24 -22.21 -18.43
C LEU A 409 -12.74 -21.95 -18.68
N GLU A 410 -13.61 -22.90 -18.34
CA GLU A 410 -15.07 -22.74 -18.40
C GLU A 410 -15.51 -21.58 -17.51
N TRP A 411 -15.05 -21.54 -16.27
CA TRP A 411 -15.33 -20.46 -15.32
C TRP A 411 -14.98 -19.08 -15.89
N CYS A 412 -13.78 -18.91 -16.44
CA CYS A 412 -13.37 -17.65 -17.07
C CYS A 412 -14.24 -17.31 -18.28
N SER A 413 -14.55 -18.31 -19.12
CA SER A 413 -15.29 -18.13 -20.38
C SER A 413 -16.75 -17.72 -20.18
N GLU A 414 -17.32 -17.92 -18.99
CA GLU A 414 -18.68 -17.48 -18.68
C GLU A 414 -18.84 -15.95 -18.69
N THR A 415 -17.79 -15.22 -18.36
CA THR A 415 -17.87 -13.77 -18.14
C THR A 415 -16.81 -12.97 -18.89
N LEU A 416 -15.68 -13.57 -19.26
CA LEU A 416 -14.59 -12.90 -19.95
C LEU A 416 -14.70 -13.07 -21.46
N ALA A 417 -14.34 -12.03 -22.21
CA ALA A 417 -14.17 -12.14 -23.65
C ALA A 417 -13.10 -13.21 -23.99
N SER A 418 -13.29 -13.93 -25.06
CA SER A 418 -12.43 -15.09 -25.43
C SER A 418 -10.94 -14.76 -25.49
N TYR A 419 -10.58 -13.55 -25.93
CA TYR A 419 -9.19 -13.13 -26.02
C TYR A 419 -8.54 -12.85 -24.66
N LYS A 420 -9.33 -12.67 -23.59
CA LYS A 420 -8.88 -12.46 -22.22
C LYS A 420 -8.70 -13.75 -21.43
N VAL A 421 -9.32 -14.85 -21.89
CA VAL A 421 -9.23 -16.15 -21.20
C VAL A 421 -7.78 -16.65 -21.24
N PRO A 422 -7.18 -17.04 -20.08
CA PRO A 422 -5.82 -17.52 -20.05
C PRO A 422 -5.58 -18.74 -20.94
N GLU A 423 -4.49 -18.70 -21.72
CA GLU A 423 -4.09 -19.83 -22.58
C GLU A 423 -3.06 -20.73 -21.90
N ILE A 424 -2.29 -20.17 -20.95
CA ILE A 424 -1.30 -20.91 -20.17
C ILE A 424 -1.73 -20.92 -18.71
N TRP A 425 -1.61 -22.09 -18.05
CA TRP A 425 -2.00 -22.28 -16.67
C TRP A 425 -0.87 -22.89 -15.87
N GLU A 426 -0.58 -22.32 -14.71
CA GLU A 426 0.40 -22.83 -13.74
C GLU A 426 -0.25 -22.96 -12.37
N HIS A 427 -0.06 -24.13 -11.74
CA HIS A 427 -0.44 -24.36 -10.36
C HIS A 427 0.78 -24.26 -9.46
N ARG A 428 0.69 -23.47 -8.41
CA ARG A 428 1.70 -23.36 -7.35
C ARG A 428 1.16 -23.92 -6.04
N THR A 429 2.01 -24.64 -5.33
CA THR A 429 1.73 -25.13 -3.98
C THR A 429 2.23 -24.17 -2.89
N SER A 430 3.03 -23.18 -3.26
CA SER A 430 3.49 -22.09 -2.38
C SER A 430 2.75 -20.80 -2.71
N ALA A 431 2.60 -19.91 -1.73
CA ALA A 431 2.04 -18.59 -1.91
C ALA A 431 2.75 -17.80 -3.04
N LEU A 432 2.05 -16.86 -3.66
CA LEU A 432 2.62 -15.98 -4.67
C LEU A 432 3.72 -15.09 -4.06
N PRO A 433 4.82 -14.81 -4.79
CA PRO A 433 5.91 -13.97 -4.30
C PRO A 433 5.40 -12.53 -4.08
N ARG A 434 5.68 -11.98 -2.89
CA ARG A 434 5.16 -10.65 -2.50
C ARG A 434 6.27 -9.73 -2.01
N THR A 435 6.05 -8.44 -2.17
CA THR A 435 6.85 -7.41 -1.54
C THR A 435 6.58 -7.37 -0.03
N ALA A 436 7.44 -6.69 0.73
CA ALA A 436 7.21 -6.45 2.16
C ALA A 436 5.88 -5.73 2.48
N SER A 437 5.30 -5.04 1.51
CA SER A 437 3.97 -4.42 1.59
C SER A 437 2.83 -5.33 1.10
N GLY A 438 3.08 -6.63 0.84
CA GLY A 438 2.07 -7.61 0.46
C GLY A 438 1.67 -7.62 -1.03
N LYS A 439 2.29 -6.79 -1.88
CA LYS A 439 1.99 -6.76 -3.33
C LYS A 439 2.66 -7.94 -4.05
N VAL A 440 1.94 -8.62 -4.93
CA VAL A 440 2.50 -9.68 -5.79
C VAL A 440 3.59 -9.12 -6.70
N ILE A 441 4.73 -9.81 -6.76
CA ILE A 441 5.89 -9.47 -7.61
C ILE A 441 5.74 -10.20 -8.94
N LYS A 442 4.96 -9.62 -9.88
CA LYS A 442 4.69 -10.27 -11.19
C LYS A 442 5.96 -10.56 -12.00
N GLY A 443 6.97 -9.67 -11.95
CA GLY A 443 8.26 -9.92 -12.61
C GLY A 443 9.02 -11.15 -12.11
N ALA A 444 8.70 -11.64 -10.90
CA ALA A 444 9.24 -12.90 -10.40
C ALA A 444 8.49 -14.13 -10.94
N LEU A 445 7.29 -13.92 -11.48
CA LEU A 445 6.47 -14.97 -12.09
C LEU A 445 6.75 -15.12 -13.60
N THR A 446 7.31 -14.10 -14.24
CA THR A 446 7.75 -14.13 -15.64
C THR A 446 9.20 -14.56 -15.80
N GLY A 447 9.98 -14.58 -14.71
CA GLY A 447 11.43 -14.84 -14.74
C GLY A 447 12.29 -13.60 -15.00
N ASP A 448 11.67 -12.42 -15.13
CA ASP A 448 12.38 -11.14 -15.37
C ASP A 448 13.07 -10.60 -14.12
N ARG A 449 12.76 -11.16 -12.95
CA ARG A 449 13.33 -10.75 -11.68
C ARG A 449 13.64 -11.97 -10.78
N GLU A 450 14.87 -12.09 -10.33
CA GLU A 450 15.20 -13.01 -9.24
C GLU A 450 14.50 -12.54 -7.95
N VAL A 451 13.73 -13.42 -7.34
CA VAL A 451 13.24 -13.22 -5.98
C VAL A 451 14.42 -13.43 -5.07
N SER A 452 14.97 -12.39 -4.46
CA SER A 452 15.76 -12.58 -3.25
C SER A 452 14.83 -13.27 -2.25
N SER A 453 15.15 -14.49 -1.87
CA SER A 453 14.36 -15.32 -0.98
C SER A 453 14.07 -14.53 0.31
N PHE A 454 12.83 -14.06 0.47
CA PHE A 454 12.33 -13.52 1.73
C PHE A 454 11.93 -14.64 2.70
N ASP A 455 12.20 -15.89 2.32
CA ASP A 455 12.00 -17.07 3.13
C ASP A 455 13.33 -17.39 3.83
N ASP A 456 13.54 -16.79 5.02
CA ASP A 456 14.19 -17.43 6.20
C ASP A 456 14.24 -16.45 7.38
#